data_d395d58eb9fd4b911abd41deded13b01
#
_entry.id   d395d58eb9fd4b911abd41deded13b01
#
_cell.length_a   1.000
_cell.length_b   1.000
_cell.length_c   1.000
_cell.angle_alpha   90.00
_cell.angle_beta   90.00
_cell.angle_gamma   90.00
#
_symmetry.space_group_name_H-M   'P 1'
#
loop_
_entity.id
_entity.type
_entity.pdbx_description
1 polymer ?
#
loop_
_entity_poly.entity_id
_entity_poly.type
_entity_poly.pdbx_seq_one_letter_code
_entity_poly.pdbx_strand_id
1 'polypeptide(L)'
;DLPPLPAVGEKVGTLHLNYDTEDTSVVVSREKCACGRTHMRIMNPTRESETIWIFETPFNRVDIEKAVFQPGNMEYLTGEYEAFLYGGEDENEVVLRVSMEAFDPEKCDKKLVQENFLASFLEFKPRLVQEYAEGSLVIDFNITSPGALELYRIKGRPKRLVDRRG
;
A
#
# COMPACT_ATOMS: atom_id res chain seq x y z
N ASP A 1 5.79 -32.79 -31.55
CA ASP A 1 4.56 -32.18 -32.08
C ASP A 1 4.21 -30.95 -31.30
N LEU A 2 4.36 -29.80 -31.94
CA LEU A 2 3.88 -28.54 -31.36
C LEU A 2 2.35 -28.52 -31.47
N PRO A 3 1.63 -28.03 -30.44
CA PRO A 3 0.19 -27.85 -30.50
C PRO A 3 -0.17 -26.93 -31.68
N PRO A 4 -1.33 -27.13 -32.33
CA PRO A 4 -1.77 -26.27 -33.43
C PRO A 4 -1.91 -24.83 -32.93
N LEU A 5 -1.51 -23.88 -33.77
CA LEU A 5 -1.69 -22.44 -33.49
C LEU A 5 -3.19 -22.14 -33.33
N PRO A 6 -3.55 -21.25 -32.41
CA PRO A 6 -4.95 -20.87 -32.18
C PRO A 6 -5.58 -20.32 -33.48
N ALA A 7 -6.87 -20.54 -33.62
CA ALA A 7 -7.63 -20.07 -34.79
C ALA A 7 -7.61 -18.54 -34.89
N VAL A 8 -7.68 -18.05 -36.12
CA VAL A 8 -7.72 -16.60 -36.42
C VAL A 8 -8.91 -15.96 -35.71
N GLY A 9 -8.63 -15.12 -34.75
CA GLY A 9 -9.65 -14.43 -33.95
C GLY A 9 -9.50 -14.57 -32.44
N GLU A 10 -8.68 -15.50 -31.95
CA GLU A 10 -8.33 -15.57 -30.52
C GLU A 10 -7.34 -14.45 -30.15
N LYS A 11 -7.62 -13.76 -29.05
CA LYS A 11 -6.68 -12.78 -28.51
C LYS A 11 -5.45 -13.52 -27.96
N VAL A 12 -4.40 -13.59 -28.76
CA VAL A 12 -3.09 -14.06 -28.32
C VAL A 12 -2.51 -13.01 -27.40
N GLY A 13 -2.22 -13.38 -26.14
CA GLY A 13 -1.55 -12.48 -25.20
C GLY A 13 -0.18 -12.07 -25.73
N THR A 14 0.25 -10.87 -25.43
CA THR A 14 1.58 -10.38 -25.78
C THR A 14 2.64 -11.27 -25.12
N LEU A 15 3.55 -11.85 -25.90
CA LEU A 15 4.67 -12.61 -25.38
C LEU A 15 5.75 -11.65 -24.88
N HIS A 16 5.92 -11.58 -23.57
CA HIS A 16 7.00 -10.82 -22.94
C HIS A 16 8.13 -11.78 -22.57
N LEU A 17 9.26 -11.66 -23.26
CA LEU A 17 10.49 -12.40 -22.96
C LEU A 17 11.50 -11.43 -22.34
N ASN A 18 12.00 -11.78 -21.16
CA ASN A 18 12.99 -10.97 -20.42
C ASN A 18 12.58 -9.50 -20.25
N TYR A 19 11.28 -9.24 -20.07
CA TYR A 19 10.79 -7.90 -19.76
C TYR A 19 10.94 -7.65 -18.27
N ASP A 20 11.77 -6.68 -17.91
CA ASP A 20 11.87 -6.21 -16.54
C ASP A 20 10.65 -5.37 -16.19
N THR A 21 9.83 -5.86 -15.26
CA THR A 21 8.64 -5.16 -14.78
C THR A 21 8.94 -4.22 -13.63
N GLU A 22 10.19 -4.21 -13.12
CA GLU A 22 10.57 -3.52 -11.89
C GLU A 22 9.79 -4.02 -10.66
N ASP A 23 9.12 -5.17 -10.78
CA ASP A 23 8.38 -5.75 -9.68
C ASP A 23 9.27 -6.73 -8.91
N THR A 24 9.31 -6.59 -7.60
CA THR A 24 9.99 -7.50 -6.67
C THR A 24 9.00 -8.29 -5.85
N SER A 25 9.35 -9.51 -5.48
CA SER A 25 8.53 -10.34 -4.61
C SER A 25 9.38 -11.35 -3.85
N VAL A 26 8.84 -11.87 -2.76
CA VAL A 26 9.48 -12.91 -1.96
C VAL A 26 8.84 -14.27 -2.27
N VAL A 27 9.67 -15.28 -2.51
CA VAL A 27 9.19 -16.65 -2.66
C VAL A 27 8.79 -17.21 -1.29
N VAL A 28 7.50 -17.49 -1.13
CA VAL A 28 6.92 -18.06 0.10
C VAL A 28 7.13 -19.57 0.16
N SER A 29 6.95 -20.26 -0.98
CA SER A 29 7.13 -21.70 -1.04
C SER A 29 7.35 -22.18 -2.49
N ARG A 30 8.19 -23.18 -2.64
CA ARG A 30 8.40 -23.92 -3.90
C ARG A 30 7.77 -25.31 -3.88
N GLU A 31 7.16 -25.70 -2.76
CA GLU A 31 6.57 -27.00 -2.57
C GLU A 31 5.23 -27.12 -3.31
N LYS A 32 4.87 -28.37 -3.63
CA LYS A 32 3.57 -28.67 -4.23
C LYS A 32 2.45 -28.24 -3.28
N CYS A 33 1.50 -27.47 -3.77
CA CYS A 33 0.33 -27.07 -3.01
C CYS A 33 -0.59 -28.27 -2.73
N ALA A 34 -1.29 -28.24 -1.58
CA ALA A 34 -2.32 -29.24 -1.26
C ALA A 34 -3.41 -29.35 -2.36
N CYS A 35 -3.67 -28.29 -3.14
CA CYS A 35 -4.57 -28.31 -4.28
C CYS A 35 -3.98 -28.97 -5.56
N GLY A 36 -2.77 -29.53 -5.47
CA GLY A 36 -2.08 -30.21 -6.57
C GLY A 36 -1.24 -29.34 -7.49
N ARG A 37 -1.29 -28.00 -7.38
CA ARG A 37 -0.50 -27.07 -8.20
C ARG A 37 0.98 -27.13 -7.84
N THR A 38 1.84 -27.08 -8.85
CA THR A 38 3.31 -27.11 -8.72
C THR A 38 3.98 -25.74 -8.85
N HIS A 39 3.18 -24.68 -9.09
CA HIS A 39 3.74 -23.33 -9.22
C HIS A 39 4.28 -22.83 -7.89
N MET A 40 5.43 -22.14 -7.94
CA MET A 40 5.93 -21.45 -6.75
C MET A 40 4.91 -20.41 -6.28
N ARG A 41 4.83 -20.24 -4.97
CA ARG A 41 4.01 -19.20 -4.32
C ARG A 41 4.90 -18.04 -3.96
N ILE A 42 4.47 -16.85 -4.33
CA ILE A 42 5.15 -15.60 -4.03
C ILE A 42 4.21 -14.70 -3.22
N MET A 43 4.77 -13.76 -2.49
CA MET A 43 4.01 -12.65 -1.90
C MET A 43 3.49 -11.72 -3.00
N ASN A 44 2.58 -10.83 -2.66
CA ASN A 44 2.15 -9.80 -3.61
C ASN A 44 3.36 -9.03 -4.13
N PRO A 45 3.53 -8.92 -5.45
CA PRO A 45 4.61 -8.13 -6.02
C PRO A 45 4.48 -6.67 -5.61
N THR A 46 5.63 -6.06 -5.33
CA THR A 46 5.74 -4.62 -5.07
C THR A 46 6.77 -4.03 -6.03
N ARG A 47 6.59 -2.78 -6.43
CA ARG A 47 7.58 -2.09 -7.24
C ARG A 47 8.64 -1.46 -6.36
N GLU A 48 9.90 -1.69 -6.69
CA GLU A 48 11.02 -1.06 -6.01
C GLU A 48 10.94 0.47 -6.11
N SER A 49 10.54 0.98 -7.27
CA SER A 49 10.30 2.41 -7.50
C SER A 49 9.15 3.02 -6.70
N GLU A 50 8.31 2.20 -6.06
CA GLU A 50 7.22 2.64 -5.16
C GLU A 50 7.59 2.50 -3.68
N THR A 51 8.81 2.02 -3.38
CA THR A 51 9.31 1.94 -2.00
C THR A 51 9.89 3.29 -1.59
N ILE A 52 9.38 3.82 -0.50
CA ILE A 52 9.84 5.05 0.14
C ILE A 52 10.59 4.64 1.40
N TRP A 53 11.57 5.42 1.80
CA TRP A 53 12.31 5.20 3.04
C TRP A 53 11.90 6.24 4.07
N ILE A 54 11.43 5.77 5.23
CA ILE A 54 11.23 6.58 6.41
C ILE A 54 12.37 6.23 7.35
N PHE A 55 13.31 7.16 7.54
CA PHE A 55 14.60 6.88 8.16
C PHE A 55 15.28 5.69 7.44
N GLU A 56 15.65 4.65 8.16
CA GLU A 56 16.22 3.42 7.59
C GLU A 56 15.19 2.31 7.34
N THR A 57 13.90 2.63 7.39
CA THR A 57 12.82 1.64 7.26
C THR A 57 12.16 1.74 5.90
N PRO A 58 12.19 0.68 5.08
CA PRO A 58 11.47 0.66 3.81
C PRO A 58 9.96 0.59 4.04
N PHE A 59 9.24 1.34 3.24
CA PHE A 59 7.82 1.57 3.40
C PHE A 59 7.17 1.70 2.02
N ASN A 60 6.03 1.09 1.83
CA ASN A 60 5.31 1.11 0.56
C ASN A 60 3.79 1.14 0.75
N ARG A 61 3.08 1.22 -0.37
CA ARG A 61 1.62 1.25 -0.40
C ARG A 61 0.96 0.08 0.37
N VAL A 62 1.51 -1.12 0.24
CA VAL A 62 0.93 -2.32 0.89
C VAL A 62 0.96 -2.21 2.42
N ASP A 63 1.95 -1.52 2.96
CA ASP A 63 2.03 -1.29 4.42
C ASP A 63 0.90 -0.39 4.91
N ILE A 64 0.56 0.65 4.14
CA ILE A 64 -0.61 1.50 4.40
C ILE A 64 -1.90 0.69 4.25
N GLU A 65 -2.04 -0.08 3.17
CA GLU A 65 -3.24 -0.87 2.91
C GLU A 65 -3.54 -1.87 4.03
N LYS A 66 -2.52 -2.53 4.57
CA LYS A 66 -2.69 -3.41 5.72
C LYS A 66 -3.26 -2.69 6.94
N ALA A 67 -2.86 -1.45 7.17
CA ALA A 67 -3.35 -0.66 8.29
C ALA A 67 -4.75 -0.07 8.02
N VAL A 68 -5.01 0.42 6.81
CA VAL A 68 -6.33 0.96 6.43
C VAL A 68 -7.39 -0.13 6.43
N PHE A 69 -7.08 -1.30 5.84
CA PHE A 69 -8.06 -2.38 5.62
C PHE A 69 -8.20 -3.32 6.84
N GLN A 70 -7.92 -2.83 8.04
CA GLN A 70 -8.27 -3.57 9.25
C GLN A 70 -9.78 -3.81 9.32
N PRO A 71 -10.25 -5.02 9.72
CA PRO A 71 -11.69 -5.35 9.73
C PRO A 71 -12.55 -4.32 10.45
N GLY A 72 -12.11 -3.82 11.63
CA GLY A 72 -12.82 -2.78 12.38
C GLY A 72 -12.87 -1.43 11.69
N ASN A 73 -11.93 -1.12 10.79
CA ASN A 73 -11.94 0.12 10.01
C ASN A 73 -12.94 0.05 8.85
N MET A 74 -13.09 -1.13 8.24
CA MET A 74 -13.94 -1.32 7.07
C MET A 74 -15.45 -1.21 7.37
N GLU A 75 -15.82 -1.13 8.63
CA GLU A 75 -17.19 -0.78 9.03
C GLU A 75 -17.51 0.69 8.76
N TYR A 76 -16.50 1.55 8.74
CA TYR A 76 -16.63 3.01 8.57
C TYR A 76 -16.09 3.51 7.23
N LEU A 77 -15.05 2.86 6.69
CA LEU A 77 -14.31 3.35 5.54
C LEU A 77 -14.76 2.72 4.23
N THR A 78 -14.75 3.50 3.15
CA THR A 78 -15.04 3.02 1.78
C THR A 78 -13.90 2.20 1.19
N GLY A 79 -12.69 2.28 1.78
CA GLY A 79 -11.47 1.70 1.25
C GLY A 79 -10.68 2.65 0.34
N GLU A 80 -11.23 3.84 0.02
CA GLU A 80 -10.49 4.88 -0.68
C GLU A 80 -9.61 5.64 0.33
N TYR A 81 -8.35 5.86 -0.04
CA TYR A 81 -7.38 6.58 0.78
C TYR A 81 -6.30 7.22 -0.08
N GLU A 82 -5.59 8.16 0.49
CA GLU A 82 -4.33 8.71 0.00
C GLU A 82 -3.37 8.92 1.16
N ALA A 83 -2.08 8.78 0.89
CA ALA A 83 -1.03 8.99 1.88
C ALA A 83 0.09 9.85 1.28
N PHE A 84 0.49 10.86 2.02
CA PHE A 84 1.57 11.77 1.63
C PHE A 84 2.63 11.79 2.71
N LEU A 85 3.87 11.76 2.29
CA LEU A 85 5.01 11.92 3.18
C LEU A 85 5.60 13.32 2.99
N TYR A 86 5.76 14.06 4.07
CA TYR A 86 6.34 15.40 4.09
C TYR A 86 7.55 15.44 5.03
N GLY A 87 8.47 16.39 4.81
CA GLY A 87 9.37 16.82 5.87
C GLY A 87 8.58 17.58 6.94
N GLY A 88 8.99 17.43 8.19
CA GLY A 88 8.42 18.18 9.29
C GLY A 88 8.97 19.60 9.43
N GLU A 89 8.72 20.23 10.56
CA GLU A 89 9.27 21.55 10.88
C GLU A 89 10.77 21.47 11.19
N ASP A 90 11.20 20.36 11.79
CA ASP A 90 12.60 20.06 12.04
C ASP A 90 13.19 19.17 10.94
N GLU A 91 14.49 19.30 10.65
CA GLU A 91 15.18 18.52 9.61
C GLU A 91 15.09 16.99 9.82
N ASN A 92 14.89 16.54 11.05
CA ASN A 92 14.78 15.14 11.43
C ASN A 92 13.32 14.67 11.59
N GLU A 93 12.36 15.53 11.36
CA GLU A 93 10.94 15.18 11.48
C GLU A 93 10.36 14.76 10.15
N VAL A 94 9.55 13.71 10.18
CA VAL A 94 8.83 13.19 9.02
C VAL A 94 7.35 13.12 9.36
N VAL A 95 6.51 13.69 8.49
CA VAL A 95 5.05 13.68 8.65
C VAL A 95 4.43 12.75 7.61
N LEU A 96 3.83 11.66 8.07
CA LEU A 96 2.99 10.79 7.25
C LEU A 96 1.53 11.23 7.41
N ARG A 97 0.99 11.92 6.43
CA ARG A 97 -0.43 12.27 6.38
C ARG A 97 -1.22 11.19 5.66
N VAL A 98 -2.23 10.64 6.34
CA VAL A 98 -3.12 9.62 5.78
C VAL A 98 -4.55 10.16 5.78
N SER A 99 -5.09 10.38 4.59
CA SER A 99 -6.49 10.75 4.40
C SER A 99 -7.28 9.51 3.98
N MET A 100 -8.34 9.20 4.71
CA MET A 100 -9.21 8.05 4.47
C MET A 100 -10.64 8.51 4.25
N GLU A 101 -11.31 7.91 3.28
CA GLU A 101 -12.69 8.22 2.95
C GLU A 101 -13.64 7.35 3.79
N ALA A 102 -14.57 7.99 4.51
CA ALA A 102 -15.61 7.30 5.26
C ALA A 102 -16.94 7.31 4.50
N PHE A 103 -17.78 6.28 4.69
CA PHE A 103 -19.14 6.26 4.18
C PHE A 103 -19.96 7.43 4.70
N ASP A 104 -19.79 7.74 5.99
CA ASP A 104 -20.41 8.87 6.69
C ASP A 104 -19.44 9.40 7.75
N PRO A 105 -18.72 10.52 7.49
CA PRO A 105 -17.72 11.07 8.41
C PRO A 105 -18.26 11.48 9.78
N GLU A 106 -19.56 11.78 9.87
CA GLU A 106 -20.19 12.17 11.15
C GLU A 106 -20.47 10.94 12.05
N LYS A 107 -20.68 9.78 11.44
CA LYS A 107 -20.89 8.49 12.15
C LYS A 107 -19.61 7.68 12.31
N CYS A 108 -18.52 8.10 11.67
CA CYS A 108 -17.24 7.42 11.76
C CYS A 108 -16.63 7.59 13.16
N ASP A 109 -16.32 6.48 13.82
CA ASP A 109 -15.50 6.51 15.02
C ASP A 109 -14.03 6.75 14.63
N LYS A 110 -13.70 8.03 14.46
CA LYS A 110 -12.36 8.48 14.02
C LYS A 110 -11.26 7.99 14.96
N LYS A 111 -11.53 7.95 16.26
CA LYS A 111 -10.57 7.51 17.26
C LYS A 111 -10.27 6.03 17.11
N LEU A 112 -11.30 5.21 16.98
CA LEU A 112 -11.13 3.77 16.74
C LEU A 112 -10.37 3.49 15.45
N VAL A 113 -10.69 4.19 14.36
CA VAL A 113 -10.00 4.05 13.07
C VAL A 113 -8.52 4.41 13.19
N GLN A 114 -8.19 5.50 13.89
CA GLN A 114 -6.82 5.90 14.15
C GLN A 114 -6.06 4.87 15.00
N GLU A 115 -6.65 4.39 16.08
CA GLU A 115 -6.05 3.40 16.98
C GLU A 115 -5.78 2.08 16.24
N ASN A 116 -6.73 1.60 15.45
CA ASN A 116 -6.58 0.39 14.63
C ASN A 116 -5.48 0.56 13.57
N PHE A 117 -5.46 1.71 12.90
CA PHE A 117 -4.42 2.02 11.93
C PHE A 117 -3.03 2.01 12.58
N LEU A 118 -2.86 2.78 13.67
CA LEU A 118 -1.59 2.90 14.39
C LEU A 118 -1.09 1.55 14.89
N ALA A 119 -1.96 0.80 15.55
CA ALA A 119 -1.61 -0.52 16.07
C ALA A 119 -1.09 -1.45 14.96
N SER A 120 -1.83 -1.52 13.85
CA SER A 120 -1.45 -2.34 12.70
C SER A 120 -0.18 -1.83 12.02
N PHE A 121 -0.08 -0.52 11.77
CA PHE A 121 1.05 0.06 11.07
C PHE A 121 2.37 -0.15 11.83
N LEU A 122 2.36 0.11 13.14
CA LEU A 122 3.53 -0.05 13.99
C LEU A 122 3.88 -1.52 14.23
N GLU A 123 2.90 -2.43 14.25
CA GLU A 123 3.15 -3.88 14.29
C GLU A 123 3.95 -4.36 13.07
N PHE A 124 3.58 -3.88 11.86
CA PHE A 124 4.31 -4.22 10.64
C PHE A 124 5.63 -3.45 10.46
N LYS A 125 5.81 -2.35 11.18
CA LYS A 125 7.00 -1.48 11.12
C LYS A 125 7.60 -1.24 12.51
N PRO A 126 8.06 -2.28 13.20
CA PRO A 126 8.53 -2.17 14.59
C PRO A 126 9.71 -1.20 14.76
N ARG A 127 10.49 -0.96 13.71
CA ARG A 127 11.58 0.04 13.74
C ARG A 127 11.09 1.48 13.82
N LEU A 128 9.84 1.74 13.41
CA LEU A 128 9.25 3.08 13.47
C LEU A 128 8.57 3.37 14.82
N VAL A 129 8.48 2.38 15.72
CA VAL A 129 7.85 2.57 17.04
C VAL A 129 8.59 3.59 17.87
N GLN A 130 9.92 3.53 17.88
CA GLN A 130 10.76 4.47 18.61
C GLN A 130 10.63 5.88 18.03
N GLU A 131 10.75 6.01 16.72
CA GLU A 131 10.64 7.30 16.02
C GLU A 131 9.27 7.96 16.23
N TYR A 132 8.21 7.14 16.26
CA TYR A 132 6.87 7.61 16.58
C TYR A 132 6.75 8.07 18.05
N ALA A 133 7.33 7.33 18.99
CA ALA A 133 7.29 7.65 20.41
C ALA A 133 8.11 8.92 20.75
N GLU A 134 9.21 9.14 20.03
CA GLU A 134 10.09 10.32 20.20
C GLU A 134 9.58 11.55 19.43
N GLY A 135 8.57 11.39 18.58
CA GLY A 135 7.98 12.47 17.79
C GLY A 135 8.70 12.78 16.48
N SER A 136 9.78 12.06 16.15
CA SER A 136 10.47 12.21 14.86
C SER A 136 9.61 11.72 13.69
N LEU A 137 8.68 10.78 13.94
CA LEU A 137 7.61 10.39 13.01
C LEU A 137 6.27 10.88 13.54
N VAL A 138 5.66 11.80 12.81
CA VAL A 138 4.29 12.25 13.07
C VAL A 138 3.35 11.58 12.08
N ILE A 139 2.25 10.99 12.57
CA ILE A 139 1.21 10.42 11.71
C ILE A 139 -0.04 11.27 11.87
N ASP A 140 -0.38 12.00 10.81
CA ASP A 140 -1.52 12.91 10.72
C ASP A 140 -2.68 12.23 10.00
N PHE A 141 -3.85 12.18 10.63
CA PHE A 141 -5.03 11.50 10.11
C PHE A 141 -6.12 12.48 9.70
N ASN A 142 -6.67 12.24 8.52
CA ASN A 142 -7.82 12.96 8.03
C ASN A 142 -8.92 12.00 7.56
N ILE A 143 -10.14 12.18 8.06
CA ILE A 143 -11.31 11.43 7.60
C ILE A 143 -12.16 12.35 6.73
N THR A 144 -12.39 11.94 5.50
CA THR A 144 -13.06 12.74 4.47
C THR A 144 -14.40 12.13 4.06
N SER A 145 -15.23 12.97 3.45
CA SER A 145 -16.48 12.54 2.80
C SER A 145 -16.22 11.79 1.50
N PRO A 146 -17.16 10.96 1.01
CA PRO A 146 -17.05 10.29 -0.27
C PRO A 146 -16.75 11.26 -1.43
N GLY A 147 -15.72 10.93 -2.21
CA GLY A 147 -15.28 11.71 -3.36
C GLY A 147 -14.47 12.98 -3.03
N ALA A 148 -14.11 13.23 -1.76
CA ALA A 148 -13.33 14.39 -1.35
C ALA A 148 -11.81 14.21 -1.48
N LEU A 149 -11.32 12.98 -1.68
CA LEU A 149 -9.91 12.72 -1.91
C LEU A 149 -9.48 13.23 -3.30
N GLU A 150 -8.38 13.97 -3.35
CA GLU A 150 -7.84 14.51 -4.62
C GLU A 150 -7.24 13.43 -5.51
N LEU A 151 -6.80 12.33 -4.94
CA LEU A 151 -6.18 11.18 -5.59
C LEU A 151 -5.15 11.59 -6.64
N TYR A 152 -3.96 11.90 -6.17
CA TYR A 152 -2.83 12.22 -7.05
C TYR A 152 -2.69 11.19 -8.17
N ARG A 153 -2.69 11.64 -9.45
CA ARG A 153 -2.69 10.75 -10.61
C ARG A 153 -1.40 10.88 -11.42
N ILE A 154 -0.75 9.74 -11.64
CA ILE A 154 0.35 9.65 -12.60
C ILE A 154 -0.14 8.83 -13.80
N LYS A 155 -0.06 9.40 -15.01
CA LYS A 155 -0.54 8.76 -16.25
C LYS A 155 -1.96 8.18 -16.11
N GLY A 156 -2.86 8.91 -15.43
CA GLY A 156 -4.26 8.51 -15.24
C GLY A 156 -4.52 7.47 -14.15
N ARG A 157 -3.47 6.94 -13.50
CA ARG A 157 -3.61 5.98 -12.40
C ARG A 157 -3.45 6.68 -11.06
N PRO A 158 -4.30 6.38 -10.05
CA PRO A 158 -4.14 6.97 -8.72
C PRO A 158 -2.86 6.45 -8.08
N LYS A 159 -2.02 7.37 -7.62
CA LYS A 159 -0.87 7.06 -6.79
C LYS A 159 -1.27 7.29 -5.33
N ARG A 160 -1.48 6.20 -4.61
CA ARG A 160 -2.00 6.20 -3.24
C ARG A 160 -0.99 6.63 -2.18
N LEU A 161 0.28 6.54 -2.50
CA LEU A 161 1.38 6.94 -1.62
C LEU A 161 2.34 7.83 -2.41
N VAL A 162 2.59 9.03 -1.92
CA VAL A 162 3.44 10.03 -2.58
C VAL A 162 4.43 10.62 -1.59
N ASP A 163 5.71 10.58 -1.94
CA ASP A 163 6.76 11.29 -1.20
C ASP A 163 6.84 12.74 -1.69
N ARG A 164 6.72 13.68 -0.77
CA ARG A 164 6.79 15.12 -1.01
C ARG A 164 7.85 15.81 -0.14
N ARG A 165 8.84 15.07 0.32
CA ARG A 165 9.92 15.60 1.17
C ARG A 165 10.96 16.43 0.42
N GLY A 166 10.88 16.57 -0.88
CA GLY A 166 11.81 17.40 -1.63
C GLY A 166 11.98 16.93 -3.03
#